data_7df96145cfb9e07b215bc1dc5951b00b
#
_entry.id   7df96145cfb9e07b215bc1dc5951b00b
#
_cell.length_a   1.000
_cell.length_b   1.000
_cell.length_c   1.000
_cell.angle_alpha   90.00
_cell.angle_beta   90.00
_cell.angle_gamma   90.00
#
_symmetry.space_group_name_H-M   'P 1'
#
loop_
_entity.id
_entity.type
_entity.pdbx_description
1 polymer ?
#
loop_
_entity_poly.entity_id
_entity_poly.type
_entity_poly.pdbx_seq_one_letter_code
_entity_poly.pdbx_strand_id
1 'polypeptide(L)'
;RRGAFVYRRESSFTKPPTRPMSTYALESVFQPGSVAVVGASPRARSLGRLVLRQLRDGGFAGPIGLVNPRYREIDGVPAVPRLADLPFVPELVVIAAPPADVGGVARAAAVHGARAAIVLTRDMGEGPGSHNAALAEVARAHGLRIVGPNCLGVIAPHARLFASFAAHMPVAGDLALISQSGAVAAGMIEWSRPRGIG
;
A
#
# COMPACT_ATOMS: atom_id res chain seq x y z
N ARG A 1 7.15 -0.03 59.44
CA ARG A 1 5.87 -0.26 58.72
C ARG A 1 6.08 0.27 57.28
N ARG A 2 6.22 -0.63 56.31
CA ARG A 2 6.36 -0.29 54.91
C ARG A 2 4.97 -0.28 54.31
N GLY A 3 4.48 0.87 53.85
CA GLY A 3 3.23 1.01 53.11
C GLY A 3 3.42 0.55 51.68
N ALA A 4 2.70 -0.47 51.28
CA ALA A 4 2.64 -0.88 49.87
C ALA A 4 1.69 0.04 49.08
N PHE A 5 2.21 0.76 48.11
CA PHE A 5 1.41 1.50 47.14
C PHE A 5 0.78 0.53 46.17
N VAL A 6 -0.53 0.29 46.27
CA VAL A 6 -1.31 -0.46 45.31
C VAL A 6 -1.73 0.51 44.20
N TYR A 7 -1.10 0.39 43.01
CA TYR A 7 -1.51 1.14 41.84
C TYR A 7 -2.74 0.48 41.22
N ARG A 8 -3.92 1.02 41.50
CA ARG A 8 -5.17 0.60 40.85
C ARG A 8 -5.23 1.22 39.47
N ARG A 9 -4.94 0.46 38.46
CA ARG A 9 -5.16 0.84 37.07
C ARG A 9 -6.64 0.77 36.77
N GLU A 10 -7.36 1.87 36.84
CA GLU A 10 -8.67 2.00 36.24
C GLU A 10 -8.49 2.21 34.73
N SER A 11 -8.47 1.13 33.99
CA SER A 11 -8.53 1.18 32.53
C SER A 11 -10.00 1.23 32.10
N SER A 12 -10.58 2.41 32.02
CA SER A 12 -11.79 2.64 31.25
C SER A 12 -11.43 2.60 29.75
N PHE A 13 -10.97 1.45 29.25
CA PHE A 13 -10.99 1.19 27.83
C PHE A 13 -12.45 0.93 27.47
N THR A 14 -13.19 1.97 27.10
CA THR A 14 -14.40 1.78 26.29
C THR A 14 -13.96 1.13 24.99
N LYS A 15 -14.24 -0.18 24.90
CA LYS A 15 -14.03 -0.97 23.66
C LYS A 15 -14.72 -0.20 22.53
N PRO A 16 -13.99 0.27 21.51
CA PRO A 16 -14.64 0.92 20.38
C PRO A 16 -15.69 -0.05 19.82
N PRO A 17 -16.82 0.45 19.31
CA PRO A 17 -17.86 -0.40 18.76
C PRO A 17 -17.22 -1.33 17.72
N THR A 18 -17.33 -2.64 17.95
CA THR A 18 -16.85 -3.66 17.02
C THR A 18 -17.71 -3.57 15.76
N ARG A 19 -17.27 -2.74 14.79
CA ARG A 19 -17.72 -2.90 13.42
C ARG A 19 -17.34 -4.32 12.99
N PRO A 20 -18.26 -5.07 12.37
CA PRO A 20 -17.91 -6.38 11.85
C PRO A 20 -16.66 -6.22 10.97
N MET A 21 -15.66 -7.08 11.14
CA MET A 21 -14.45 -7.06 10.34
C MET A 21 -14.86 -7.24 8.88
N SER A 22 -14.83 -6.14 8.11
CA SER A 22 -15.22 -6.15 6.71
C SER A 22 -14.08 -6.72 5.88
N THR A 23 -14.35 -7.79 5.13
CA THR A 23 -13.48 -8.32 4.08
C THR A 23 -13.56 -7.51 2.79
N TYR A 24 -14.34 -6.42 2.80
CA TYR A 24 -14.52 -5.54 1.65
C TYR A 24 -13.19 -5.14 1.02
N ALA A 25 -13.09 -5.29 -0.28
CA ALA A 25 -11.94 -4.95 -1.11
C ALA A 25 -10.61 -5.63 -0.73
N LEU A 26 -10.58 -6.68 0.13
CA LEU A 26 -9.35 -7.44 0.38
C LEU A 26 -8.88 -8.17 -0.87
N GLU A 27 -9.79 -8.66 -1.69
CA GLU A 27 -9.47 -9.28 -2.98
C GLU A 27 -8.70 -8.29 -3.87
N SER A 28 -9.16 -7.04 -3.97
CA SER A 28 -8.47 -5.98 -4.73
C SER A 28 -7.11 -5.58 -4.14
N VAL A 29 -6.83 -5.93 -2.87
CA VAL A 29 -5.50 -5.73 -2.26
C VAL A 29 -4.55 -6.87 -2.62
N PHE A 30 -5.02 -8.13 -2.59
CA PHE A 30 -4.16 -9.31 -2.71
C PHE A 30 -4.20 -9.99 -4.08
N GLN A 31 -5.29 -9.82 -4.83
CA GLN A 31 -5.50 -10.42 -6.15
C GLN A 31 -6.15 -9.42 -7.13
N PRO A 32 -5.59 -8.20 -7.28
CA PRO A 32 -6.17 -7.22 -8.18
C PRO A 32 -6.07 -7.68 -9.64
N GLY A 33 -7.09 -7.43 -10.44
CA GLY A 33 -7.06 -7.65 -11.88
C GLY A 33 -6.22 -6.60 -12.63
N SER A 34 -6.01 -5.42 -12.04
CA SER A 34 -5.27 -4.30 -12.65
C SER A 34 -4.61 -3.42 -11.59
N VAL A 35 -3.45 -2.84 -11.90
CA VAL A 35 -2.68 -1.98 -10.97
C VAL A 35 -2.32 -0.67 -11.64
N ALA A 36 -2.47 0.45 -10.94
CA ALA A 36 -1.85 1.70 -11.32
C ALA A 36 -0.76 2.10 -10.31
N VAL A 37 0.35 2.62 -10.81
CA VAL A 37 1.44 3.18 -9.98
C VAL A 37 1.49 4.68 -10.19
N VAL A 38 1.23 5.44 -9.13
CA VAL A 38 1.24 6.91 -9.13
C VAL A 38 2.51 7.41 -8.46
N GLY A 39 3.23 8.31 -9.16
CA GLY A 39 4.47 8.91 -8.65
C GLY A 39 5.74 8.15 -9.02
N ALA A 40 5.66 7.15 -9.89
CA ALA A 40 6.86 6.57 -10.51
C ALA A 40 7.64 7.65 -11.28
N SER A 41 8.97 7.62 -11.25
CA SER A 41 9.81 8.58 -11.98
C SER A 41 11.15 7.94 -12.39
N PRO A 42 11.88 8.50 -13.39
CA PRO A 42 13.17 7.97 -13.82
C PRO A 42 14.29 8.07 -12.78
N ARG A 43 14.06 8.77 -11.65
CA ARG A 43 15.06 8.97 -10.61
C ARG A 43 15.50 7.64 -9.99
N ALA A 44 16.79 7.52 -9.68
CA ALA A 44 17.39 6.27 -9.17
C ALA A 44 16.73 5.72 -7.90
N ARG A 45 16.22 6.61 -7.02
CA ARG A 45 15.59 6.24 -5.74
C ARG A 45 14.05 6.35 -5.77
N SER A 46 13.44 6.28 -6.95
CA SER A 46 11.98 6.34 -7.08
C SER A 46 11.35 5.03 -6.59
N LEU A 47 10.62 5.07 -5.47
CA LEU A 47 9.88 3.91 -4.97
C LEU A 47 8.85 3.42 -5.99
N GLY A 48 8.13 4.34 -6.64
CA GLY A 48 7.17 3.96 -7.67
C GLY A 48 7.82 3.26 -8.88
N ARG A 49 9.05 3.69 -9.28
CA ARG A 49 9.81 2.99 -10.33
C ARG A 49 10.23 1.58 -9.89
N LEU A 50 10.64 1.43 -8.63
CA LEU A 50 11.00 0.14 -8.07
C LEU A 50 9.79 -0.80 -8.08
N VAL A 51 8.63 -0.31 -7.62
CA VAL A 51 7.38 -1.11 -7.64
C VAL A 51 6.98 -1.49 -9.07
N LEU A 52 7.12 -0.59 -10.05
CA LEU A 52 6.88 -0.94 -11.45
C LEU A 52 7.72 -2.14 -11.89
N ARG A 53 9.03 -2.11 -11.60
CA ARG A 53 9.94 -3.21 -11.92
C ARG A 53 9.53 -4.49 -11.20
N GLN A 54 9.25 -4.40 -9.91
CA GLN A 54 8.84 -5.56 -9.10
C GLN A 54 7.53 -6.20 -9.61
N LEU A 55 6.56 -5.41 -10.02
CA LEU A 55 5.32 -5.93 -10.63
C LEU A 55 5.60 -6.68 -11.93
N ARG A 56 6.49 -6.16 -12.77
CA ARG A 56 6.88 -6.79 -14.03
C ARG A 56 7.72 -8.04 -13.80
N ASP A 57 8.74 -7.94 -12.95
CA ASP A 57 9.66 -9.04 -12.64
C ASP A 57 8.95 -10.17 -11.87
N GLY A 58 7.94 -9.82 -11.04
CA GLY A 58 7.04 -10.76 -10.37
C GLY A 58 6.04 -11.46 -11.31
N GLY A 59 5.97 -11.00 -12.57
CA GLY A 59 5.10 -11.60 -13.59
C GLY A 59 3.63 -11.28 -13.39
N PHE A 60 3.29 -10.11 -12.83
CA PHE A 60 1.90 -9.68 -12.71
C PHE A 60 1.22 -9.70 -14.09
N ALA A 61 0.11 -10.44 -14.20
CA ALA A 61 -0.52 -10.73 -15.48
C ALA A 61 -1.49 -9.65 -15.97
N GLY A 62 -1.99 -8.81 -15.04
CA GLY A 62 -2.94 -7.75 -15.38
C GLY A 62 -2.28 -6.50 -15.98
N PRO A 63 -3.06 -5.55 -16.49
CA PRO A 63 -2.54 -4.29 -16.97
C PRO A 63 -1.92 -3.47 -15.84
N ILE A 64 -0.77 -2.84 -16.13
CA ILE A 64 -0.06 -1.92 -15.24
C ILE A 64 -0.09 -0.54 -15.88
N GLY A 65 -0.73 0.43 -15.21
CA GLY A 65 -0.77 1.83 -15.62
C GLY A 65 0.22 2.68 -14.83
N LEU A 66 0.87 3.64 -15.50
CA LEU A 66 1.71 4.63 -14.83
C LEU A 66 1.06 6.00 -14.86
N VAL A 67 1.07 6.68 -13.72
CA VAL A 67 0.54 8.04 -13.60
C VAL A 67 1.62 8.97 -13.07
N ASN A 68 2.00 9.93 -13.90
CA ASN A 68 2.91 11.00 -13.51
C ASN A 68 2.68 12.24 -14.39
N PRO A 69 2.43 13.44 -13.81
CA PRO A 69 2.17 14.64 -14.60
C PRO A 69 3.42 15.20 -15.33
N ARG A 70 4.62 14.73 -14.98
CA ARG A 70 5.90 15.29 -15.52
C ARG A 70 6.56 14.41 -16.56
N TYR A 71 6.28 13.11 -16.57
CA TYR A 71 6.93 12.13 -17.45
C TYR A 71 5.91 11.44 -18.32
N ARG A 72 6.28 11.22 -19.58
CA ARG A 72 5.46 10.54 -20.59
C ARG A 72 5.75 9.04 -20.66
N GLU A 73 6.90 8.65 -20.14
CA GLU A 73 7.38 7.28 -20.16
C GLU A 73 8.35 7.03 -19.01
N ILE A 74 8.34 5.82 -18.45
CA ILE A 74 9.25 5.37 -17.40
C ILE A 74 9.60 3.91 -17.67
N ASP A 75 10.89 3.60 -17.85
CA ASP A 75 11.42 2.26 -18.15
C ASP A 75 10.69 1.57 -19.36
N GLY A 76 10.42 2.36 -20.43
CA GLY A 76 9.73 1.87 -21.62
C GLY A 76 8.22 1.71 -21.48
N VAL A 77 7.63 2.10 -20.32
CA VAL A 77 6.20 2.04 -20.10
C VAL A 77 5.59 3.43 -20.22
N PRO A 78 4.58 3.64 -21.10
CA PRO A 78 3.88 4.91 -21.20
C PRO A 78 3.26 5.34 -19.87
N ALA A 79 3.37 6.64 -19.55
CA ALA A 79 2.76 7.24 -18.37
C ALA A 79 1.80 8.36 -18.78
N VAL A 80 0.65 8.38 -18.11
CA VAL A 80 -0.38 9.40 -18.30
C VAL A 80 -0.34 10.43 -17.17
N PRO A 81 -0.81 11.67 -17.40
CA PRO A 81 -0.78 12.70 -16.37
C PRO A 81 -1.76 12.47 -15.22
N ARG A 82 -2.90 11.80 -15.45
CA ARG A 82 -3.95 11.59 -14.47
C ARG A 82 -4.47 10.16 -14.51
N LEU A 83 -5.02 9.66 -13.40
CA LEU A 83 -5.66 8.34 -13.31
C LEU A 83 -6.78 8.17 -14.33
N ALA A 84 -7.57 9.23 -14.57
CA ALA A 84 -8.66 9.21 -15.53
C ALA A 84 -8.22 9.08 -17.00
N ASP A 85 -6.95 9.31 -17.29
CA ASP A 85 -6.38 9.17 -18.64
C ASP A 85 -5.88 7.75 -18.92
N LEU A 86 -5.96 6.83 -17.94
CA LEU A 86 -5.64 5.43 -18.14
C LEU A 86 -6.69 4.74 -19.03
N PRO A 87 -6.28 3.79 -19.88
CA PRO A 87 -7.21 3.06 -20.76
C PRO A 87 -8.03 1.99 -20.01
N PHE A 88 -7.90 1.89 -18.69
CA PHE A 88 -8.63 0.98 -17.83
C PHE A 88 -8.81 1.57 -16.43
N VAL A 89 -9.78 1.04 -15.67
CA VAL A 89 -9.99 1.37 -14.27
C VAL A 89 -9.09 0.46 -13.40
N PRO A 90 -8.11 1.00 -12.67
CA PRO A 90 -7.28 0.18 -11.81
C PRO A 90 -8.06 -0.27 -10.57
N GLU A 91 -8.00 -1.57 -10.23
CA GLU A 91 -8.56 -2.07 -8.99
C GLU A 91 -7.68 -1.72 -7.79
N LEU A 92 -6.36 -1.72 -7.97
CA LEU A 92 -5.37 -1.36 -6.97
C LEU A 92 -4.54 -0.17 -7.46
N VAL A 93 -4.36 0.83 -6.59
CA VAL A 93 -3.49 1.98 -6.86
C VAL A 93 -2.34 2.02 -5.86
N VAL A 94 -1.09 1.93 -6.35
CA VAL A 94 0.11 2.11 -5.53
C VAL A 94 0.52 3.58 -5.59
N ILE A 95 0.58 4.24 -4.43
CA ILE A 95 0.83 5.68 -4.31
C ILE A 95 2.23 5.91 -3.72
N ALA A 96 3.11 6.51 -4.53
CA ALA A 96 4.45 6.95 -4.17
C ALA A 96 4.63 8.44 -4.48
N ALA A 97 3.58 9.23 -4.25
CA ALA A 97 3.55 10.68 -4.46
C ALA A 97 4.02 11.44 -3.21
N PRO A 98 4.36 12.74 -3.31
CA PRO A 98 4.64 13.58 -2.14
C PRO A 98 3.46 13.59 -1.13
N PRO A 99 3.71 13.76 0.19
CA PRO A 99 2.66 13.72 1.22
C PRO A 99 1.46 14.62 0.94
N ALA A 100 1.71 15.84 0.45
CA ALA A 100 0.64 16.81 0.13
C ALA A 100 -0.30 16.34 -0.99
N ASP A 101 0.18 15.48 -1.88
CA ASP A 101 -0.60 15.01 -3.05
C ASP A 101 -1.37 13.72 -2.76
N VAL A 102 -0.99 12.96 -1.72
CA VAL A 102 -1.53 11.61 -1.45
C VAL A 102 -3.05 11.62 -1.29
N GLY A 103 -3.60 12.56 -0.52
CA GLY A 103 -5.05 12.66 -0.32
C GLY A 103 -5.81 12.92 -1.62
N GLY A 104 -5.28 13.81 -2.47
CA GLY A 104 -5.84 14.11 -3.78
C GLY A 104 -5.79 12.90 -4.73
N VAL A 105 -4.65 12.20 -4.75
CA VAL A 105 -4.48 10.98 -5.55
C VAL A 105 -5.41 9.86 -5.08
N ALA A 106 -5.53 9.64 -3.77
CA ALA A 106 -6.43 8.63 -3.21
C ALA A 106 -7.90 8.93 -3.55
N ARG A 107 -8.29 10.19 -3.46
CA ARG A 107 -9.64 10.63 -3.87
C ARG A 107 -9.87 10.39 -5.36
N ALA A 108 -8.93 10.78 -6.21
CA ALA A 108 -9.02 10.56 -7.65
C ALA A 108 -9.10 9.07 -7.98
N ALA A 109 -8.34 8.21 -7.28
CA ALA A 109 -8.38 6.77 -7.42
C ALA A 109 -9.78 6.22 -7.10
N ALA A 110 -10.34 6.60 -5.96
CA ALA A 110 -11.66 6.15 -5.53
C ALA A 110 -12.79 6.62 -6.48
N VAL A 111 -12.75 7.89 -6.90
CA VAL A 111 -13.73 8.44 -7.87
C VAL A 111 -13.61 7.73 -9.22
N HIS A 112 -12.40 7.33 -9.63
CA HIS A 112 -12.19 6.60 -10.88
C HIS A 112 -12.58 5.12 -10.78
N GLY A 113 -12.92 4.62 -9.59
CA GLY A 113 -13.44 3.26 -9.37
C GLY A 113 -12.45 2.28 -8.73
N ALA A 114 -11.27 2.74 -8.31
CA ALA A 114 -10.34 1.91 -7.56
C ALA A 114 -10.95 1.47 -6.22
N ARG A 115 -10.72 0.22 -5.83
CA ARG A 115 -11.24 -0.36 -4.58
C ARG A 115 -10.22 -0.35 -3.46
N ALA A 116 -8.92 -0.39 -3.82
CA ALA A 116 -7.84 -0.43 -2.86
C ALA A 116 -6.68 0.48 -3.26
N ALA A 117 -5.94 0.95 -2.26
CA ALA A 117 -4.70 1.69 -2.45
C ALA A 117 -3.62 1.23 -1.46
N ILE A 118 -2.38 1.17 -1.93
CA ILE A 118 -1.17 0.98 -1.12
C ILE A 118 -0.43 2.31 -1.09
N VAL A 119 -0.23 2.90 0.09
CA VAL A 119 0.43 4.19 0.25
C VAL A 119 1.83 3.97 0.82
N LEU A 120 2.83 4.08 -0.04
CA LEU A 120 4.24 3.92 0.32
C LEU A 120 4.83 5.19 0.95
N THR A 121 4.20 6.33 0.70
CA THR A 121 4.63 7.66 1.16
C THR A 121 4.75 7.72 2.66
N ARG A 122 5.89 8.26 3.13
CA ARG A 122 6.19 8.55 4.54
C ARG A 122 5.84 9.99 4.87
N ASP A 123 6.04 10.35 6.15
CA ASP A 123 5.96 11.73 6.64
C ASP A 123 4.59 12.39 6.41
N MET A 124 3.54 11.59 6.58
CA MET A 124 2.14 12.01 6.42
C MET A 124 1.61 12.82 7.61
N GLY A 125 2.40 12.94 8.69
CA GLY A 125 2.02 13.61 9.92
C GLY A 125 0.95 12.88 10.73
N GLU A 126 0.72 13.35 11.96
CA GLU A 126 -0.24 12.78 12.89
C GLU A 126 -1.23 13.85 13.40
N GLY A 127 -2.38 13.41 13.88
CA GLY A 127 -3.41 14.27 14.46
C GLY A 127 -4.25 15.04 13.44
N PRO A 128 -5.16 15.89 13.92
CA PRO A 128 -6.06 16.69 13.09
C PRO A 128 -5.29 17.61 12.13
N GLY A 129 -5.75 17.71 10.88
CA GLY A 129 -5.13 18.54 9.86
C GLY A 129 -3.91 17.91 9.16
N SER A 130 -3.43 16.74 9.60
CA SER A 130 -2.35 16.03 8.94
C SER A 130 -2.79 15.43 7.59
N HIS A 131 -1.80 15.14 6.72
CA HIS A 131 -2.07 14.40 5.48
C HIS A 131 -2.64 13.01 5.74
N ASN A 132 -2.25 12.38 6.87
CA ASN A 132 -2.79 11.09 7.29
C ASN A 132 -4.27 11.18 7.66
N ALA A 133 -4.69 12.23 8.40
CA ALA A 133 -6.10 12.48 8.71
C ALA A 133 -6.93 12.69 7.42
N ALA A 134 -6.44 13.50 6.49
CA ALA A 134 -7.09 13.73 5.21
C ALA A 134 -7.22 12.44 4.38
N LEU A 135 -6.19 11.59 4.38
CA LEU A 135 -6.23 10.28 3.73
C LEU A 135 -7.30 9.37 4.35
N ALA A 136 -7.38 9.33 5.69
CA ALA A 136 -8.38 8.55 6.41
C ALA A 136 -9.82 9.03 6.15
N GLU A 137 -10.02 10.32 5.94
CA GLU A 137 -11.32 10.88 5.52
C GLU A 137 -11.70 10.42 4.12
N VAL A 138 -10.79 10.48 3.17
CA VAL A 138 -11.00 9.97 1.80
C VAL A 138 -11.35 8.49 1.84
N ALA A 139 -10.61 7.68 2.60
CA ALA A 139 -10.87 6.26 2.73
C ALA A 139 -12.30 5.96 3.22
N ARG A 140 -12.74 6.70 4.24
CA ARG A 140 -14.10 6.55 4.81
C ARG A 140 -15.20 7.04 3.88
N ALA A 141 -15.00 8.21 3.26
CA ALA A 141 -16.00 8.85 2.41
C ALA A 141 -16.27 8.05 1.13
N HIS A 142 -15.25 7.40 0.58
CA HIS A 142 -15.34 6.70 -0.70
C HIS A 142 -15.26 5.18 -0.58
N GLY A 143 -15.14 4.63 0.62
CA GLY A 143 -14.99 3.18 0.81
C GLY A 143 -13.68 2.62 0.24
N LEU A 144 -12.63 3.45 0.07
CA LEU A 144 -11.35 3.00 -0.44
C LEU A 144 -10.58 2.23 0.64
N ARG A 145 -10.22 0.97 0.39
CA ARG A 145 -9.37 0.20 1.29
C ARG A 145 -7.93 0.67 1.17
N ILE A 146 -7.31 1.06 2.29
CA ILE A 146 -5.93 1.56 2.28
C ILE A 146 -5.01 0.66 3.10
N VAL A 147 -3.85 0.35 2.54
CA VAL A 147 -2.68 -0.24 3.22
C VAL A 147 -1.61 0.84 3.33
N GLY A 148 -1.12 1.07 4.54
CA GLY A 148 -0.22 2.18 4.84
C GLY A 148 -0.95 3.39 5.47
N PRO A 149 -0.40 4.60 5.46
CA PRO A 149 0.85 5.03 4.80
C PRO A 149 2.12 4.44 5.42
N ASN A 150 3.28 4.76 4.83
CA ASN A 150 4.60 4.34 5.31
C ASN A 150 4.70 2.80 5.45
N CYS A 151 4.23 2.05 4.48
CA CYS A 151 4.26 0.59 4.48
C CYS A 151 5.29 0.04 3.48
N LEU A 152 5.73 -1.20 3.69
CA LEU A 152 6.60 -1.92 2.76
C LEU A 152 5.88 -2.23 1.44
N GLY A 153 4.57 -2.32 1.46
CA GLY A 153 3.72 -2.74 0.35
C GLY A 153 3.01 -4.06 0.62
N VAL A 154 2.55 -4.68 -0.44
CA VAL A 154 1.86 -5.98 -0.44
C VAL A 154 2.55 -6.91 -1.42
N ILE A 155 2.76 -8.14 -0.99
CA ILE A 155 3.31 -9.22 -1.80
C ILE A 155 2.36 -10.41 -1.70
N ALA A 156 1.88 -10.88 -2.84
CA ALA A 156 1.02 -12.05 -2.94
C ALA A 156 1.53 -12.97 -4.07
N PRO A 157 2.46 -13.91 -3.76
CA PRO A 157 3.12 -14.72 -4.77
C PRO A 157 2.16 -15.55 -5.62
N HIS A 158 1.08 -16.08 -5.03
CA HIS A 158 0.05 -16.83 -5.77
C HIS A 158 -0.64 -15.99 -6.84
N ALA A 159 -0.81 -14.68 -6.62
CA ALA A 159 -1.35 -13.74 -7.59
C ALA A 159 -0.26 -13.08 -8.46
N ARG A 160 1.02 -13.48 -8.30
CA ARG A 160 2.18 -12.83 -8.92
C ARG A 160 2.22 -11.32 -8.65
N LEU A 161 1.64 -10.88 -7.54
CA LEU A 161 1.60 -9.50 -7.14
C LEU A 161 2.83 -9.16 -6.30
N PHE A 162 3.68 -8.29 -6.82
CA PHE A 162 4.81 -7.73 -6.10
C PHE A 162 4.69 -6.20 -6.00
N ALA A 163 3.63 -5.72 -5.36
CA ALA A 163 3.35 -4.30 -5.14
C ALA A 163 4.09 -3.80 -3.88
N SER A 164 5.42 -3.93 -3.87
CA SER A 164 6.29 -3.65 -2.73
C SER A 164 7.63 -3.11 -3.20
N PHE A 165 8.39 -2.53 -2.27
CA PHE A 165 9.80 -2.21 -2.48
C PHE A 165 10.76 -3.14 -1.70
N ALA A 166 10.28 -4.30 -1.27
CA ALA A 166 11.13 -5.36 -0.74
C ALA A 166 12.14 -5.83 -1.80
N ALA A 167 13.29 -6.35 -1.36
CA ALA A 167 14.36 -6.73 -2.28
C ALA A 167 13.99 -7.95 -3.14
N HIS A 168 13.23 -8.88 -2.58
CA HIS A 168 12.87 -10.13 -3.23
C HIS A 168 11.41 -10.50 -3.02
N MET A 169 10.83 -11.18 -4.00
CA MET A 169 9.54 -11.86 -3.88
C MET A 169 9.78 -13.23 -3.20
N PRO A 170 9.09 -13.57 -2.11
CA PRO A 170 9.13 -14.91 -1.55
C PRO A 170 8.50 -15.92 -2.52
N VAL A 171 8.82 -17.20 -2.35
CA VAL A 171 8.12 -18.27 -3.07
C VAL A 171 6.66 -18.34 -2.63
N ALA A 172 5.79 -18.90 -3.47
CA ALA A 172 4.42 -19.17 -3.07
C ALA A 172 4.39 -20.31 -2.04
N GLY A 173 3.60 -20.13 -0.98
CA GLY A 173 3.48 -21.12 0.09
C GLY A 173 2.30 -20.80 1.02
N ASP A 174 2.25 -21.49 2.15
CA ASP A 174 1.11 -21.45 3.08
C ASP A 174 1.30 -20.48 4.26
N LEU A 175 2.44 -19.76 4.31
CA LEU A 175 2.73 -18.83 5.38
C LEU A 175 2.24 -17.42 5.01
N ALA A 176 1.35 -16.86 5.83
CA ALA A 176 0.94 -15.47 5.75
C ALA A 176 1.65 -14.63 6.82
N LEU A 177 2.26 -13.52 6.42
CA LEU A 177 2.93 -12.58 7.33
C LEU A 177 2.23 -11.22 7.27
N ILE A 178 1.79 -10.74 8.43
CA ILE A 178 1.29 -9.38 8.63
C ILE A 178 2.15 -8.71 9.71
N SER A 179 2.78 -7.59 9.40
CA SER A 179 3.65 -6.88 10.33
C SER A 179 3.45 -5.37 10.24
N GLN A 180 3.45 -4.69 11.38
CA GLN A 180 3.53 -3.24 11.47
C GLN A 180 4.96 -2.73 11.22
N SER A 181 5.96 -3.61 11.31
CA SER A 181 7.36 -3.28 11.06
C SER A 181 7.79 -3.74 9.68
N GLY A 182 8.06 -2.78 8.78
CA GLY A 182 8.61 -3.07 7.45
C GLY A 182 9.99 -3.78 7.52
N ALA A 183 10.80 -3.45 8.54
CA ALA A 183 12.10 -4.09 8.74
C ALA A 183 11.96 -5.57 9.13
N VAL A 184 11.01 -5.88 10.02
CA VAL A 184 10.71 -7.28 10.39
C VAL A 184 10.18 -8.04 9.17
N ALA A 185 9.25 -7.46 8.42
CA ALA A 185 8.71 -8.09 7.22
C ALA A 185 9.82 -8.36 6.18
N ALA A 186 10.69 -7.37 5.92
CA ALA A 186 11.82 -7.53 5.01
C ALA A 186 12.78 -8.62 5.49
N GLY A 187 13.14 -8.62 6.78
CA GLY A 187 14.01 -9.65 7.39
C GLY A 187 13.44 -11.06 7.28
N MET A 188 12.13 -11.22 7.45
CA MET A 188 11.45 -12.50 7.29
C MET A 188 11.48 -12.99 5.84
N ILE A 189 11.27 -12.10 4.87
CA ILE A 189 11.38 -12.43 3.44
C ILE A 189 12.80 -12.92 3.11
N GLU A 190 13.84 -12.21 3.57
CA GLU A 190 15.22 -12.62 3.36
C GLU A 190 15.57 -13.95 4.06
N TRP A 191 15.02 -14.16 5.27
CA TRP A 191 15.23 -15.39 6.04
C TRP A 191 14.53 -16.60 5.40
N SER A 192 13.33 -16.43 4.87
CA SER A 192 12.52 -17.52 4.28
C SER A 192 13.06 -18.00 2.93
N ARG A 193 13.65 -17.09 2.15
CA ARG A 193 14.09 -17.34 0.78
C ARG A 193 15.05 -18.55 0.64
N PRO A 194 16.22 -18.61 1.33
CA PRO A 194 17.13 -19.73 1.19
C PRO A 194 16.58 -21.05 1.77
N ARG A 195 15.46 -20.98 2.48
CA ARG A 195 14.77 -22.14 3.09
C ARG A 195 13.61 -22.64 2.25
N GLY A 196 13.28 -21.96 1.15
CA GLY A 196 12.13 -22.31 0.32
C GLY A 196 10.79 -22.18 1.05
N ILE A 197 10.71 -21.31 2.07
CA ILE A 197 9.50 -21.07 2.85
C ILE A 197 8.74 -19.87 2.20
N GLY A 198 7.47 -20.08 1.94
CA GLY A 198 6.58 -19.07 1.39
C GLY A 198 5.18 -19.14 1.96
#